data_18fa256db4bb0f79bb895c434c558403
#
_entry.id   18fa256db4bb0f79bb895c434c558403
#
_cell.length_a   1.000
_cell.length_b   1.000
_cell.length_c   1.000
_cell.angle_alpha   90.00
_cell.angle_beta   90.00
_cell.angle_gamma   90.00
#
_symmetry.space_group_name_H-M   'P 1'
#
loop_
_entity.id
_entity.type
_entity.pdbx_description
1 polymer ?
#
loop_
_entity_poly.entity_id
_entity_poly.type
_entity_poly.pdbx_seq_one_letter_code
_entity_poly.pdbx_strand_id
1 'polypeptide(L)' 'MAFDPVLYDDIIAAFTIDTEHLHQAAAAFRQDMRLGLTGSPDSSLRMLPSYLGLPTGEERGDYLALDFGGTNVRVL' A
#
# COMPACT_ATOMS: atom_id res chain seq x y z
N MET A 1 -11.13 26.08 -29.64
CA MET A 1 -10.27 25.98 -28.45
C MET A 1 -8.87 25.63 -28.91
N ALA A 2 -7.89 26.41 -28.54
CA ALA A 2 -6.50 26.17 -28.93
C ALA A 2 -5.82 25.25 -27.93
N PHE A 3 -5.02 24.31 -28.44
CA PHE A 3 -4.17 23.48 -27.64
C PHE A 3 -3.04 24.33 -27.02
N ASP A 4 -2.84 24.19 -25.70
CA ASP A 4 -1.78 24.87 -24.97
C ASP A 4 -0.70 23.84 -24.60
N PRO A 5 0.45 23.83 -25.31
CA PRO A 5 1.50 22.84 -25.00
C PRO A 5 2.15 23.02 -23.62
N VAL A 6 2.19 24.25 -23.09
CA VAL A 6 2.76 24.50 -21.76
C VAL A 6 1.86 23.88 -20.69
N LEU A 7 0.56 24.10 -20.78
CA LEU A 7 -0.41 23.50 -19.86
C LEU A 7 -0.39 21.97 -19.95
N TYR A 8 -0.30 21.43 -21.16
CA TYR A 8 -0.19 19.99 -21.39
C TYR A 8 1.05 19.42 -20.71
N ASP A 9 2.21 20.05 -20.91
CA ASP A 9 3.47 19.58 -20.32
C ASP A 9 3.44 19.67 -18.78
N ASP A 10 2.85 20.73 -18.23
CA ASP A 10 2.69 20.89 -16.78
C ASP A 10 1.81 19.77 -16.19
N ILE A 11 0.73 19.41 -16.88
CA ILE A 11 -0.15 18.31 -16.43
C ILE A 11 0.59 16.98 -16.49
N ILE A 12 1.29 16.70 -17.59
CA ILE A 12 2.06 15.46 -17.72
C ILE A 12 3.14 15.39 -16.63
N ALA A 13 3.85 16.47 -16.37
CA ALA A 13 4.87 16.52 -15.31
C ALA A 13 4.27 16.22 -13.93
N ALA A 14 3.08 16.77 -13.65
CA ALA A 14 2.39 16.55 -12.37
C ALA A 14 1.98 15.08 -12.14
N PHE A 15 1.72 14.33 -13.23
CA PHE A 15 1.36 12.91 -13.16
C PHE A 15 2.51 11.97 -13.45
N THR A 16 3.72 12.48 -13.67
CA THR A 16 4.89 11.67 -13.92
C THR A 16 5.61 11.40 -12.60
N ILE A 17 5.79 10.11 -12.30
CA ILE A 17 6.47 9.65 -11.10
C ILE A 17 7.76 8.96 -11.52
N ASP A 18 8.88 9.45 -11.02
CA ASP A 18 10.19 8.84 -11.25
C ASP A 18 10.54 7.84 -10.15
N THR A 19 11.66 7.14 -10.32
CA THR A 19 12.12 6.13 -9.36
C THR A 19 12.42 6.73 -7.99
N GLU A 20 12.94 7.94 -7.93
CA GLU A 20 13.22 8.63 -6.66
C GLU A 20 11.94 8.91 -5.89
N HIS A 21 10.88 9.38 -6.55
CA HIS A 21 9.58 9.56 -5.91
C HIS A 21 8.99 8.24 -5.40
N LEU A 22 9.18 7.15 -6.15
CA LEU A 22 8.74 5.83 -5.71
C LEU A 22 9.48 5.37 -4.45
N HIS A 23 10.78 5.58 -4.38
CA HIS A 23 11.58 5.27 -3.19
C HIS A 23 11.14 6.09 -1.99
N GLN A 24 10.89 7.38 -2.18
CA GLN A 24 10.40 8.26 -1.12
C GLN A 24 9.03 7.82 -0.62
N ALA A 25 8.12 7.49 -1.51
CA ALA A 25 6.78 7.00 -1.16
C ALA A 25 6.87 5.67 -0.38
N ALA A 26 7.71 4.74 -0.82
CA ALA A 26 7.92 3.47 -0.14
C ALA A 26 8.49 3.67 1.27
N ALA A 27 9.46 4.58 1.43
CA ALA A 27 10.05 4.89 2.73
C ALA A 27 9.03 5.52 3.67
N ALA A 28 8.24 6.48 3.18
CA ALA A 28 7.18 7.13 3.96
C ALA A 28 6.10 6.11 4.39
N PHE A 29 5.68 5.25 3.49
CA PHE A 29 4.70 4.20 3.79
C PHE A 29 5.23 3.23 4.84
N ARG A 30 6.47 2.79 4.71
CA ARG A 30 7.12 1.90 5.70
C ARG A 30 7.19 2.54 7.08
N GLN A 31 7.54 3.82 7.14
CA GLN A 31 7.57 4.56 8.40
C GLN A 31 6.18 4.66 9.02
N ASP A 32 5.17 4.98 8.21
CA ASP A 32 3.78 5.09 8.70
C ASP A 32 3.27 3.74 9.23
N MET A 33 3.62 2.63 8.57
CA MET A 33 3.31 1.29 9.07
C MET A 33 3.97 1.00 10.42
N ARG A 34 5.24 1.36 10.60
CA ARG A 34 5.93 1.17 11.88
C ARG A 34 5.26 1.95 12.99
N LEU A 35 4.93 3.21 12.74
CA LEU A 35 4.21 4.05 13.70
C LEU A 35 2.82 3.48 13.99
N GLY A 36 2.12 3.01 12.97
CA GLY A 36 0.79 2.40 13.12
C GLY A 36 0.82 1.15 14.00
N LEU A 37 1.86 0.31 13.86
CA LEU A 37 2.02 -0.90 14.70
C LEU A 37 2.26 -0.57 16.17
N THR A 38 2.86 0.58 16.48
CA THR A 38 3.08 1.01 17.86
C THR A 38 1.89 1.78 18.45
N GLY A 39 0.85 2.02 17.65
CA GLY A 39 -0.32 2.80 18.08
C GLY A 39 -0.04 4.29 18.19
N SER A 40 1.00 4.79 17.51
CA SER A 40 1.35 6.21 17.53
C SER A 40 0.24 7.06 16.91
N PRO A 41 -0.10 8.21 17.54
CA PRO A 41 -1.04 9.17 16.94
C PRO A 41 -0.48 9.86 15.69
N ASP A 42 0.84 9.76 15.44
CA ASP A 42 1.49 10.34 14.28
C ASP A 42 1.30 9.52 13.00
N SER A 43 0.74 8.29 13.12
CA SER A 43 0.42 7.46 11.96
C SER A 43 -1.02 7.68 11.50
N SER A 44 -1.19 7.76 10.17
CA SER A 44 -2.51 7.71 9.54
C SER A 44 -3.05 6.29 9.43
N LEU A 45 -2.21 5.28 9.65
CA LEU A 45 -2.57 3.87 9.52
C LEU A 45 -2.96 3.28 10.87
N ARG A 46 -4.06 2.53 10.86
CA ARG A 46 -4.47 1.71 12.00
C ARG A 46 -4.04 0.28 11.73
N MET A 47 -3.11 -0.22 12.52
CA MET A 47 -2.54 -1.54 12.31
C MET A 47 -2.57 -2.36 13.59
N LEU A 48 -2.73 -3.66 13.40
CA LEU A 48 -2.60 -4.64 14.47
C LEU A 48 -1.49 -5.63 14.09
N PRO A 49 -0.63 -6.03 15.03
CA PRO A 49 0.38 -7.04 14.75
C PRO A 49 -0.29 -8.38 14.47
N SER A 50 0.15 -9.07 13.43
CA SER A 50 -0.40 -10.37 13.06
C SER A 50 0.31 -11.54 13.74
N TYR A 51 1.53 -11.33 14.21
CA TYR A 51 2.38 -12.36 14.83
C TYR A 51 2.65 -13.56 13.91
N LEU A 52 2.53 -13.37 12.61
CA LEU A 52 2.78 -14.42 11.61
C LEU A 52 4.23 -14.36 11.14
N GLY A 53 4.80 -15.54 10.94
CA GLY A 53 6.09 -15.68 10.27
C GLY A 53 5.93 -15.77 8.76
N LEU A 54 7.07 -15.78 8.07
CA LEU A 54 7.09 -16.05 6.64
C LEU A 54 6.82 -17.54 6.38
N PRO A 55 6.16 -17.87 5.26
CA PRO A 55 5.97 -19.28 4.90
C PRO A 55 7.31 -19.95 4.61
N THR A 56 7.41 -21.23 4.95
CA THR A 56 8.62 -22.03 4.72
C THR A 56 8.66 -22.65 3.33
N GLY A 57 7.50 -22.76 2.67
CA GLY A 57 7.35 -23.48 1.42
C GLY A 57 7.16 -25.00 1.60
N GLU A 58 7.18 -25.47 2.84
CA GLU A 58 7.00 -26.91 3.16
C GLU A 58 5.60 -27.23 3.65
N GLU A 59 4.76 -26.22 3.83
CA GLU A 59 3.39 -26.38 4.28
C GLU A 59 2.61 -27.26 3.29
N ARG A 60 1.88 -28.24 3.82
CA ARG A 60 1.06 -29.18 3.06
C ARG A 60 -0.28 -29.36 3.77
N GLY A 61 -1.33 -29.52 2.99
CA GLY A 61 -2.67 -29.76 3.52
C GLY A 61 -3.71 -28.98 2.76
N ASP A 62 -4.94 -29.09 3.23
CA ASP A 62 -6.08 -28.33 2.71
C ASP A 62 -6.27 -27.09 3.59
N TYR A 63 -6.37 -25.93 2.97
CA TYR A 63 -6.48 -24.66 3.66
C TYR A 63 -7.73 -23.93 3.21
N LEU A 64 -8.39 -23.27 4.14
CA LEU A 64 -9.49 -22.37 3.86
C LEU A 64 -9.02 -20.94 4.10
N ALA A 65 -9.34 -20.07 3.16
CA ALA A 65 -9.07 -18.63 3.31
C ALA A 65 -10.39 -17.87 3.35
N LEU A 66 -10.48 -16.90 4.26
CA LEU A 66 -11.61 -15.99 4.38
C LEU A 66 -11.15 -14.59 3.98
N ASP A 67 -11.90 -13.98 3.08
CA ASP A 67 -11.68 -12.59 2.68
C ASP A 67 -12.94 -11.80 3.00
N PHE A 68 -12.83 -10.89 3.97
CA PHE A 68 -13.92 -10.02 4.38
C PHE A 68 -13.72 -8.63 3.78
N GLY A 69 -14.46 -8.34 2.71
CA GLY A 69 -14.51 -6.99 2.16
C GLY A 69 -15.58 -6.12 2.85
N GLY A 70 -15.67 -4.87 2.44
CA GLY A 70 -16.70 -3.95 2.95
C GLY A 70 -18.12 -4.36 2.59
N THR A 71 -18.32 -5.05 1.47
CA THR A 71 -19.62 -5.49 0.96
C THR A 71 -19.70 -6.97 0.65
N ASN A 72 -18.57 -7.66 0.56
CA ASN A 72 -18.49 -9.05 0.16
C ASN A 72 -17.62 -9.86 1.11
N VAL A 73 -17.99 -11.14 1.26
CA VAL A 73 -17.17 -12.15 1.94
C VAL A 73 -16.83 -13.22 0.92
N ARG A 74 -15.56 -13.60 0.85
CA ARG A 74 -15.10 -14.70 0.00
C ARG A 74 -14.53 -15.82 0.85
N VAL A 75 -14.85 -17.03 0.46
CA VAL A 75 -14.25 -18.24 1.02
C VAL A 75 -13.52 -18.94 -0.13
N LEU A 76 -12.22 -19.12 0.04
CA LEU A 76 -11.36 -19.69 -0.99
C LEU A 76 -10.77 -21.03 -0.54
#